data_66ac4bd70eb0b95e77099fe1739badfc
#
_entry.id   66ac4bd70eb0b95e77099fe1739badfc
#
_cell.length_a   1.000
_cell.length_b   1.000
_cell.length_c   1.000
_cell.angle_alpha   90.00
_cell.angle_beta   90.00
_cell.angle_gamma   90.00
#
_symmetry.space_group_name_H-M   'P 1'
#
loop_
_entity.id
_entity.type
_entity.pdbx_description
1 polymer ?
#
loop_
_entity_poly.entity_id
_entity_poly.type
_entity_poly.pdbx_seq_one_letter_code
_entity_poly.pdbx_strand_id
1 'polypeptide(L)'
;MDTTTSTVESKKQPIQKRRPLLLGIGALVANLQPSKLLLAEEVVPDKYRAFVDYIDGYSYVYPSDWKEFDFRAHDSAFKDRYLQLQNVRVRFIPTEKKDIRDMGPLEEVVSFLVKHRYAAPNQRPTIYDMQEKTVDGKHYYSFEYVLTSPNYSSASFATIAIGNGRYYTLIVGANERRWKRYRDQLKVVADSFRLLDI
;
A
#
# COMPACT_ATOMS: atom_id res chain seq x y z
N MET A 1 -26.98 35.33 40.54
CA MET A 1 -26.30 34.00 40.46
C MET A 1 -26.17 33.64 38.99
N ASP A 2 -25.08 34.09 38.39
CA ASP A 2 -24.83 33.91 36.96
C ASP A 2 -24.00 32.65 36.74
N THR A 3 -24.56 31.71 36.01
CA THR A 3 -23.87 30.47 35.62
C THR A 3 -23.37 30.62 34.19
N THR A 4 -22.10 30.95 34.03
CA THR A 4 -21.44 31.08 32.75
C THR A 4 -21.02 29.69 32.25
N THR A 5 -21.70 29.18 31.22
CA THR A 5 -21.34 27.95 30.55
C THR A 5 -20.29 28.27 29.48
N SER A 6 -19.04 27.87 29.71
CA SER A 6 -17.97 27.98 28.74
C SER A 6 -18.01 26.82 27.71
N THR A 7 -18.40 27.14 26.49
CA THR A 7 -18.36 26.24 25.34
C THR A 7 -16.92 26.14 24.86
N VAL A 8 -16.32 24.95 25.02
CA VAL A 8 -14.98 24.64 24.43
C VAL A 8 -15.15 24.34 22.96
N GLU A 9 -14.79 25.30 22.14
CA GLU A 9 -14.75 25.17 20.70
C GLU A 9 -13.50 24.37 20.26
N SER A 10 -13.70 23.10 19.93
CA SER A 10 -12.64 22.25 19.37
C SER A 10 -12.31 22.69 17.94
N LYS A 11 -11.21 23.43 17.77
CA LYS A 11 -10.64 23.75 16.47
C LYS A 11 -10.17 22.47 15.76
N LYS A 12 -10.94 22.01 14.79
CA LYS A 12 -10.50 21.04 13.80
C LYS A 12 -9.40 21.66 12.94
N GLN A 13 -8.18 21.17 13.05
CA GLN A 13 -7.11 21.51 12.11
C GLN A 13 -7.44 20.92 10.72
N PRO A 14 -7.25 21.68 9.63
CA PRO A 14 -7.47 21.18 8.29
C PRO A 14 -6.39 20.15 7.94
N ILE A 15 -6.82 18.97 7.50
CA ILE A 15 -5.96 17.93 6.93
C ILE A 15 -5.33 18.51 5.66
N GLN A 16 -4.04 18.79 5.73
CA GLN A 16 -3.25 19.30 4.60
C GLN A 16 -3.12 18.20 3.55
N LYS A 17 -3.86 18.32 2.45
CA LYS A 17 -3.78 17.41 1.29
C LYS A 17 -2.39 17.52 0.68
N ARG A 18 -1.60 16.47 0.81
CA ARG A 18 -0.27 16.36 0.21
C ARG A 18 -0.45 16.13 -1.30
N ARG A 19 0.12 17.02 -2.12
CA ARG A 19 0.07 16.92 -3.58
C ARG A 19 1.25 16.08 -4.07
N PRO A 20 1.04 15.07 -4.95
CA PRO A 20 2.15 14.38 -5.60
C PRO A 20 2.88 15.32 -6.54
N LEU A 21 4.22 15.36 -6.41
CA LEU A 21 5.09 16.10 -7.32
C LEU A 21 5.21 15.31 -8.63
N LEU A 22 4.61 15.82 -9.71
CA LEU A 22 4.83 15.32 -11.06
C LEU A 22 6.20 15.84 -11.54
N LEU A 23 7.21 14.99 -11.50
CA LEU A 23 8.51 15.28 -12.12
C LEU A 23 8.40 15.04 -13.64
N GLY A 24 8.23 16.13 -14.38
CA GLY A 24 8.45 16.17 -15.82
C GLY A 24 9.97 16.10 -16.12
N ILE A 25 10.37 15.15 -16.94
CA ILE A 25 11.75 14.97 -17.39
C ILE A 25 12.09 16.08 -18.38
N GLY A 26 12.84 17.08 -17.93
CA GLY A 26 13.56 18.03 -18.77
C GLY A 26 15.06 17.78 -18.63
N ALA A 27 15.72 17.38 -19.71
CA ALA A 27 17.17 17.18 -19.74
C ALA A 27 17.91 18.50 -19.55
N LEU A 28 18.71 18.61 -18.49
CA LEU A 28 19.78 19.60 -18.36
C LEU A 28 21.07 18.88 -17.94
N VAL A 29 22.02 18.84 -18.86
CA VAL A 29 23.36 18.36 -18.64
C VAL A 29 24.11 19.41 -17.82
N ALA A 30 24.48 19.11 -16.60
CA ALA A 30 25.51 19.84 -15.84
C ALA A 30 26.40 18.82 -15.12
N ASN A 31 27.66 18.81 -15.49
CA ASN A 31 28.73 18.05 -14.87
C ASN A 31 28.90 18.43 -13.39
N LEU A 32 28.47 17.51 -12.50
CA LEU A 32 28.92 17.49 -11.11
C LEU A 32 29.12 16.02 -10.69
N GLN A 33 30.26 15.75 -10.08
CA GLN A 33 30.79 14.44 -9.74
C GLN A 33 29.84 13.59 -8.90
N PRO A 34 29.81 12.25 -9.09
CA PRO A 34 28.77 11.40 -8.51
C PRO A 34 29.08 11.04 -7.07
N SER A 35 28.42 11.67 -6.14
CA SER A 35 28.17 11.04 -4.85
C SER A 35 27.12 9.96 -5.10
N LYS A 36 27.49 8.70 -4.87
CA LYS A 36 26.69 7.49 -5.12
C LYS A 36 25.30 7.56 -4.47
N LEU A 37 24.32 7.99 -5.24
CA LEU A 37 22.92 7.63 -5.08
C LEU A 37 22.54 6.84 -6.33
N LEU A 38 23.04 5.61 -6.39
CA LEU A 38 22.50 4.58 -7.28
C LEU A 38 21.18 4.09 -6.65
N LEU A 39 20.13 4.92 -6.72
CA LEU A 39 18.80 4.39 -6.83
C LEU A 39 18.78 3.70 -8.20
N ALA A 40 18.78 2.37 -8.22
CA ALA A 40 18.45 1.64 -9.42
C ALA A 40 17.12 2.22 -9.90
N GLU A 41 17.14 2.89 -11.04
CA GLU A 41 15.94 3.42 -11.70
C GLU A 41 15.09 2.19 -12.04
N GLU A 42 14.18 1.83 -11.12
CA GLU A 42 13.28 0.70 -11.33
C GLU A 42 12.40 1.12 -12.51
N VAL A 43 12.63 0.50 -13.66
CA VAL A 43 11.94 0.83 -14.91
C VAL A 43 10.45 0.60 -14.67
N VAL A 44 9.69 1.69 -14.64
CA VAL A 44 8.22 1.63 -14.51
C VAL A 44 7.67 0.92 -15.74
N PRO A 45 6.97 -0.23 -15.58
CA PRO A 45 6.45 -0.96 -16.72
C PRO A 45 5.47 -0.14 -17.54
N ASP A 46 5.37 -0.42 -18.84
CA ASP A 46 4.36 0.19 -19.70
C ASP A 46 2.96 0.08 -19.09
N LYS A 47 2.16 1.13 -19.24
CA LYS A 47 0.78 1.26 -18.69
C LYS A 47 0.69 1.39 -17.17
N TYR A 48 1.82 1.61 -16.47
CA TYR A 48 1.83 1.92 -15.05
C TYR A 48 2.38 3.33 -14.80
N ARG A 49 2.15 3.83 -13.60
CA ARG A 49 2.76 5.05 -13.05
C ARG A 49 3.34 4.73 -11.69
N ALA A 50 4.46 5.35 -11.35
CA ALA A 50 5.03 5.26 -10.03
C ALA A 50 4.33 6.24 -9.07
N PHE A 51 4.07 5.77 -7.86
CA PHE A 51 3.80 6.59 -6.69
C PHE A 51 5.00 6.49 -5.76
N VAL A 52 5.51 7.64 -5.31
CA VAL A 52 6.66 7.70 -4.40
C VAL A 52 6.34 8.71 -3.30
N ASP A 53 6.39 8.26 -2.06
CA ASP A 53 6.28 9.11 -0.88
C ASP A 53 7.60 9.10 -0.11
N TYR A 54 8.39 10.15 -0.27
CA TYR A 54 9.66 10.35 0.44
C TYR A 54 9.49 10.78 1.90
N ILE A 55 8.29 11.23 2.30
CA ILE A 55 8.00 11.63 3.67
C ILE A 55 7.65 10.41 4.51
N ASP A 56 6.82 9.55 3.95
CA ASP A 56 6.36 8.36 4.64
C ASP A 56 7.15 7.10 4.24
N GLY A 57 8.14 7.24 3.32
CA GLY A 57 9.19 6.25 3.06
C GLY A 57 8.72 5.00 2.32
N TYR A 58 7.91 5.14 1.26
CA TYR A 58 7.51 3.99 0.44
C TYR A 58 7.21 4.37 -1.01
N SER A 59 7.23 3.37 -1.88
CA SER A 59 6.85 3.52 -3.28
C SER A 59 6.16 2.26 -3.82
N TYR A 60 5.41 2.41 -4.90
CA TYR A 60 4.83 1.33 -5.67
C TYR A 60 4.39 1.83 -7.06
N VAL A 61 4.08 0.92 -7.98
CA VAL A 61 3.46 1.28 -9.25
C VAL A 61 1.97 0.95 -9.25
N TYR A 62 1.19 1.68 -10.04
CA TYR A 62 -0.24 1.45 -10.22
C TYR A 62 -0.63 1.67 -11.69
N PRO A 63 -1.72 1.07 -12.20
CA PRO A 63 -2.16 1.25 -13.58
C PRO A 63 -2.40 2.73 -13.92
N SER A 64 -1.90 3.18 -15.06
CA SER A 64 -1.85 4.61 -15.43
C SER A 64 -3.23 5.26 -15.64
N ASP A 65 -4.26 4.47 -15.85
CA ASP A 65 -5.65 4.88 -16.01
C ASP A 65 -6.43 4.99 -14.70
N TRP A 66 -5.84 4.52 -13.58
CA TRP A 66 -6.46 4.64 -12.26
C TRP A 66 -6.42 6.08 -11.76
N LYS A 67 -7.38 6.39 -10.87
CA LYS A 67 -7.52 7.69 -10.23
C LYS A 67 -7.26 7.59 -8.74
N GLU A 68 -6.55 8.58 -8.24
CA GLU A 68 -6.42 8.79 -6.81
C GLU A 68 -7.80 9.01 -6.17
N PHE A 69 -8.01 8.45 -4.99
CA PHE A 69 -9.21 8.69 -4.19
C PHE A 69 -8.88 8.66 -2.70
N ASP A 70 -9.67 9.39 -1.94
CA ASP A 70 -9.58 9.38 -0.49
C ASP A 70 -10.21 8.09 0.06
N PHE A 71 -9.38 7.21 0.61
CA PHE A 71 -9.83 5.99 1.27
C PHE A 71 -9.54 6.12 2.77
N ARG A 72 -10.60 6.22 3.56
CA ARG A 72 -10.50 6.48 5.00
C ARG A 72 -9.47 5.58 5.69
N ALA A 73 -8.60 6.18 6.52
CA ALA A 73 -7.54 5.52 7.27
C ALA A 73 -6.46 4.83 6.40
N HIS A 74 -6.31 5.27 5.14
CA HIS A 74 -5.21 4.89 4.27
C HIS A 74 -4.42 6.14 3.87
N ASP A 75 -3.15 5.98 3.65
CA ASP A 75 -2.24 7.07 3.30
C ASP A 75 -2.33 7.40 1.81
N SER A 76 -2.28 6.39 0.96
CA SER A 76 -2.48 6.53 -0.47
C SER A 76 -3.44 5.47 -1.00
N ALA A 77 -4.25 5.84 -2.00
CA ALA A 77 -5.13 4.91 -2.69
C ALA A 77 -5.43 5.34 -4.12
N PHE A 78 -5.43 4.36 -5.03
CA PHE A 78 -5.82 4.53 -6.43
C PHE A 78 -6.84 3.46 -6.82
N LYS A 79 -7.81 3.81 -7.67
CA LYS A 79 -8.83 2.89 -8.14
C LYS A 79 -9.09 3.04 -9.63
N ASP A 80 -9.55 1.96 -10.22
CA ASP A 80 -10.14 1.96 -11.55
C ASP A 80 -11.33 2.93 -11.61
N ARG A 81 -11.48 3.64 -12.72
CA ARG A 81 -12.55 4.63 -12.91
C ARG A 81 -13.95 4.02 -12.88
N TYR A 82 -14.07 2.79 -13.35
CA TYR A 82 -15.35 2.11 -13.57
C TYR A 82 -15.56 0.95 -12.62
N LEU A 83 -14.47 0.30 -12.16
CA LEU A 83 -14.49 -0.92 -11.37
C LEU A 83 -14.10 -0.60 -9.92
N GLN A 84 -15.02 -0.10 -9.13
CA GLN A 84 -14.76 0.43 -7.78
C GLN A 84 -14.03 -0.54 -6.82
N LEU A 85 -14.25 -1.85 -6.97
CA LEU A 85 -13.55 -2.86 -6.15
C LEU A 85 -12.12 -3.13 -6.64
N GLN A 86 -11.75 -2.62 -7.81
CA GLN A 86 -10.42 -2.73 -8.36
C GLN A 86 -9.61 -1.51 -7.92
N ASN A 87 -8.82 -1.71 -6.88
CA ASN A 87 -8.06 -0.63 -6.25
C ASN A 87 -6.78 -1.13 -5.60
N VAL A 88 -5.83 -0.21 -5.40
CA VAL A 88 -4.66 -0.35 -4.52
C VAL A 88 -4.77 0.67 -3.40
N ARG A 89 -4.34 0.28 -2.22
CA ARG A 89 -4.29 1.15 -1.05
C ARG A 89 -3.11 0.79 -0.16
N VAL A 90 -2.49 1.81 0.40
CA VAL A 90 -1.41 1.66 1.38
C VAL A 90 -1.84 2.25 2.71
N ARG A 91 -1.48 1.57 3.76
CA ARG A 91 -1.64 2.00 5.14
C ARG A 91 -0.38 1.65 5.90
N PHE A 92 -0.03 2.48 6.87
CA PHE A 92 0.99 2.14 7.86
C PHE A 92 0.56 2.53 9.27
N ILE A 93 1.16 1.88 10.25
CA ILE A 93 1.00 2.18 11.68
C ILE A 93 2.38 2.18 12.34
N PRO A 94 2.61 2.96 13.39
CA PRO A 94 3.86 2.91 14.15
C PRO A 94 4.12 1.53 14.74
N THR A 95 5.38 1.13 14.82
CA THR A 95 5.81 -0.12 15.46
C THR A 95 7.24 0.02 15.99
N GLU A 96 7.54 -0.69 17.07
CA GLU A 96 8.90 -0.81 17.60
C GLU A 96 9.70 -1.96 16.98
N LYS A 97 9.02 -2.84 16.25
CA LYS A 97 9.67 -3.94 15.51
C LYS A 97 10.57 -3.38 14.41
N LYS A 98 11.65 -4.08 14.11
CA LYS A 98 12.66 -3.65 13.13
C LYS A 98 12.51 -4.32 11.78
N ASP A 99 11.96 -5.53 11.75
CA ASP A 99 11.83 -6.36 10.58
C ASP A 99 10.48 -7.09 10.59
N ILE A 100 9.96 -7.43 9.41
CA ILE A 100 8.69 -8.16 9.32
C ILE A 100 8.78 -9.54 9.98
N ARG A 101 9.97 -10.16 9.98
CA ARG A 101 10.23 -11.45 10.62
C ARG A 101 10.10 -11.40 12.14
N ASP A 102 10.20 -10.22 12.76
CA ASP A 102 9.92 -10.02 14.17
C ASP A 102 8.42 -10.23 14.52
N MET A 103 7.56 -10.29 13.50
CA MET A 103 6.14 -10.62 13.68
C MET A 103 5.91 -12.12 13.90
N GLY A 104 6.84 -12.95 13.43
CA GLY A 104 6.76 -14.42 13.46
C GLY A 104 6.87 -15.05 12.07
N PRO A 105 6.75 -16.37 11.98
CA PRO A 105 6.79 -17.11 10.72
C PRO A 105 5.71 -16.64 9.73
N LEU A 106 6.05 -16.65 8.45
CA LEU A 106 5.18 -16.19 7.36
C LEU A 106 3.76 -16.76 7.46
N GLU A 107 3.63 -18.07 7.61
CA GLU A 107 2.36 -18.79 7.62
C GLU A 107 1.46 -18.37 8.79
N GLU A 108 2.04 -18.18 9.96
CA GLU A 108 1.30 -17.76 11.15
C GLU A 108 0.83 -16.31 11.03
N VAL A 109 1.75 -15.42 10.62
CA VAL A 109 1.44 -13.98 10.43
C VAL A 109 0.37 -13.80 9.37
N VAL A 110 0.51 -14.42 8.20
CA VAL A 110 -0.46 -14.30 7.10
C VAL A 110 -1.82 -14.89 7.50
N SER A 111 -1.83 -16.09 8.11
CA SER A 111 -3.08 -16.70 8.58
C SER A 111 -3.81 -15.83 9.60
N PHE A 112 -3.08 -15.25 10.55
CA PHE A 112 -3.66 -14.34 11.55
C PHE A 112 -4.23 -13.08 10.89
N LEU A 113 -3.47 -12.43 10.00
CA LEU A 113 -3.90 -11.19 9.35
C LEU A 113 -5.15 -11.40 8.49
N VAL A 114 -5.15 -12.44 7.65
CA VAL A 114 -6.26 -12.69 6.73
C VAL A 114 -7.53 -13.05 7.51
N LYS A 115 -7.43 -13.88 8.55
CA LYS A 115 -8.58 -14.33 9.36
C LYS A 115 -9.12 -13.26 10.31
N HIS A 116 -8.24 -12.46 10.93
CA HIS A 116 -8.62 -11.61 12.05
C HIS A 116 -8.54 -10.11 11.78
N ARG A 117 -7.91 -9.70 10.68
CA ARG A 117 -7.74 -8.26 10.34
C ARG A 117 -8.36 -7.88 9.01
N TYR A 118 -8.36 -8.78 8.02
CA TYR A 118 -8.85 -8.47 6.68
C TYR A 118 -10.26 -9.01 6.44
N ALA A 119 -10.57 -10.19 6.94
CA ALA A 119 -11.91 -10.78 6.83
C ALA A 119 -12.89 -10.11 7.80
N ALA A 120 -14.06 -9.72 7.28
CA ALA A 120 -15.21 -9.36 8.10
C ALA A 120 -15.82 -10.62 8.73
N PRO A 121 -16.62 -10.50 9.82
CA PRO A 121 -17.19 -11.65 10.52
C PRO A 121 -18.04 -12.59 9.64
N ASN A 122 -18.62 -12.05 8.57
CA ASN A 122 -19.45 -12.81 7.61
C ASN A 122 -18.68 -13.28 6.37
N GLN A 123 -17.35 -13.12 6.36
CA GLN A 123 -16.51 -13.54 5.26
C GLN A 123 -15.70 -14.78 5.60
N ARG A 124 -15.53 -15.65 4.61
CA ARG A 124 -14.66 -16.82 4.68
C ARG A 124 -13.36 -16.52 3.95
N PRO A 125 -12.23 -16.49 4.66
CA PRO A 125 -10.93 -16.28 4.03
C PRO A 125 -10.37 -17.58 3.44
N THR A 126 -9.76 -17.46 2.26
CA THR A 126 -8.97 -18.52 1.63
C THR A 126 -7.63 -17.91 1.20
N ILE A 127 -6.52 -18.51 1.59
CA ILE A 127 -5.17 -18.09 1.21
C ILE A 127 -4.70 -19.03 0.12
N TYR A 128 -4.24 -18.49 -1.01
CA TYR A 128 -3.82 -19.27 -2.18
C TYR A 128 -2.31 -19.38 -2.30
N ASP A 129 -1.59 -18.30 -1.99
CA ASP A 129 -0.15 -18.24 -2.11
C ASP A 129 0.42 -17.30 -1.04
N MET A 130 1.64 -17.58 -0.59
CA MET A 130 2.39 -16.70 0.29
C MET A 130 3.88 -16.89 0.07
N GLN A 131 4.63 -15.81 0.11
CA GLN A 131 6.07 -15.82 -0.06
C GLN A 131 6.75 -14.75 0.77
N GLU A 132 7.92 -15.07 1.27
CA GLU A 132 8.88 -14.10 1.78
C GLU A 132 9.82 -13.70 0.64
N LYS A 133 10.11 -12.41 0.53
CA LYS A 133 11.12 -11.88 -0.40
C LYS A 133 12.00 -10.86 0.29
N THR A 134 13.24 -10.77 -0.18
CA THR A 134 14.19 -9.74 0.27
C THR A 134 14.53 -8.84 -0.90
N VAL A 135 14.38 -7.53 -0.71
CA VAL A 135 14.74 -6.52 -1.71
C VAL A 135 15.51 -5.41 -0.99
N ASP A 136 16.70 -5.10 -1.48
CA ASP A 136 17.59 -4.08 -0.90
C ASP A 136 17.81 -4.25 0.61
N GLY A 137 17.97 -5.51 1.04
CA GLY A 137 18.18 -5.86 2.44
C GLY A 137 16.94 -5.77 3.34
N LYS A 138 15.79 -5.39 2.81
CA LYS A 138 14.50 -5.34 3.53
C LYS A 138 13.66 -6.58 3.21
N HIS A 139 12.96 -7.10 4.22
CA HIS A 139 12.13 -8.30 4.11
C HIS A 139 10.67 -7.94 3.96
N TYR A 140 9.98 -8.68 3.08
CA TYR A 140 8.57 -8.49 2.75
C TYR A 140 7.86 -9.82 2.83
N TYR A 141 6.64 -9.84 3.38
CA TYR A 141 5.69 -10.93 3.25
C TYR A 141 4.65 -10.54 2.21
N SER A 142 4.53 -11.33 1.16
CA SER A 142 3.53 -11.12 0.09
C SER A 142 2.64 -12.34 0.00
N PHE A 143 1.33 -12.14 -0.15
CA PHE A 143 0.37 -13.24 -0.19
C PHE A 143 -0.87 -12.90 -1.02
N GLU A 144 -1.49 -13.95 -1.55
CA GLU A 144 -2.75 -13.89 -2.31
C GLU A 144 -3.87 -14.53 -1.50
N TYR A 145 -5.00 -13.85 -1.40
CA TYR A 145 -6.13 -14.34 -0.64
C TYR A 145 -7.47 -13.92 -1.26
N VAL A 146 -8.52 -14.68 -0.95
CA VAL A 146 -9.90 -14.41 -1.32
C VAL A 146 -10.75 -14.32 -0.04
N LEU A 147 -11.62 -13.32 -0.01
CA LEU A 147 -12.65 -13.16 1.02
C LEU A 147 -14.02 -13.41 0.38
N THR A 148 -14.65 -14.51 0.75
CA THR A 148 -15.96 -14.91 0.23
C THR A 148 -17.06 -14.53 1.21
N SER A 149 -18.03 -13.77 0.75
CA SER A 149 -19.28 -13.48 1.45
C SER A 149 -20.49 -14.00 0.66
N PRO A 150 -21.68 -14.06 1.25
CA PRO A 150 -22.85 -14.60 0.57
C PRO A 150 -23.18 -13.95 -0.77
N ASN A 151 -22.91 -12.65 -0.90
CA ASN A 151 -23.31 -11.85 -2.05
C ASN A 151 -22.17 -11.57 -3.04
N TYR A 152 -20.92 -11.62 -2.58
CA TYR A 152 -19.76 -11.34 -3.43
C TYR A 152 -18.48 -11.92 -2.83
N SER A 153 -17.48 -12.09 -3.69
CA SER A 153 -16.12 -12.44 -3.28
C SER A 153 -15.12 -11.42 -3.83
N SER A 154 -14.14 -11.09 -3.02
CA SER A 154 -13.01 -10.24 -3.42
C SER A 154 -11.72 -11.03 -3.35
N ALA A 155 -10.89 -10.89 -4.39
CA ALA A 155 -9.53 -11.44 -4.43
C ALA A 155 -8.52 -10.32 -4.35
N SER A 156 -7.43 -10.55 -3.62
CA SER A 156 -6.42 -9.52 -3.37
C SER A 156 -5.04 -10.13 -3.21
N PHE A 157 -4.03 -9.35 -3.59
CA PHE A 157 -2.68 -9.47 -3.06
C PHE A 157 -2.49 -8.50 -1.90
N ALA A 158 -1.72 -8.91 -0.91
CA ALA A 158 -1.17 -8.01 0.09
C ALA A 158 0.34 -8.16 0.16
N THR A 159 1.03 -7.04 0.36
CA THR A 159 2.46 -6.99 0.65
C THR A 159 2.66 -6.19 1.93
N ILE A 160 3.31 -6.79 2.91
CA ILE A 160 3.58 -6.19 4.21
C ILE A 160 5.08 -6.14 4.47
N ALA A 161 5.51 -5.08 5.14
CA ALA A 161 6.92 -4.89 5.52
C ALA A 161 7.02 -4.00 6.75
N ILE A 162 8.17 -4.05 7.43
CA ILE A 162 8.51 -3.16 8.54
C ILE A 162 9.80 -2.42 8.20
N GLY A 163 9.78 -1.10 8.41
CA GLY A 163 10.92 -0.21 8.26
C GLY A 163 10.55 1.19 8.73
N ASN A 164 11.52 2.06 8.92
CA ASN A 164 11.30 3.46 9.32
C ASN A 164 10.44 3.61 10.60
N GLY A 165 10.47 2.63 11.52
CA GLY A 165 9.61 2.60 12.71
C GLY A 165 8.12 2.36 12.42
N ARG A 166 7.76 1.83 11.25
CA ARG A 166 6.38 1.63 10.78
C ARG A 166 6.17 0.23 10.22
N TYR A 167 4.98 -0.30 10.45
CA TYR A 167 4.45 -1.48 9.79
C TYR A 167 3.58 -1.04 8.62
N TYR A 168 4.00 -1.35 7.41
CA TYR A 168 3.32 -0.99 6.17
C TYR A 168 2.51 -2.15 5.63
N THR A 169 1.37 -1.83 5.05
CA THR A 169 0.50 -2.76 4.35
C THR A 169 0.06 -2.15 3.04
N LEU A 170 0.43 -2.76 1.92
CA LEU A 170 -0.18 -2.52 0.62
C LEU A 170 -1.19 -3.63 0.36
N ILE A 171 -2.40 -3.28 -0.06
CA ILE A 171 -3.40 -4.22 -0.55
C ILE A 171 -3.86 -3.76 -1.94
N VAL A 172 -3.82 -4.67 -2.90
CA VAL A 172 -4.38 -4.46 -4.24
C VAL A 172 -5.32 -5.60 -4.58
N GLY A 173 -6.51 -5.28 -5.08
CA GLY A 173 -7.52 -6.31 -5.31
C GLY A 173 -8.58 -5.95 -6.33
N ALA A 174 -9.44 -6.92 -6.58
CA ALA A 174 -10.59 -6.81 -7.48
C ALA A 174 -11.73 -7.74 -7.03
N ASN A 175 -12.88 -7.63 -7.70
CA ASN A 175 -13.92 -8.65 -7.58
C ASN A 175 -13.38 -10.00 -8.08
N GLU A 176 -13.63 -11.07 -7.32
CA GLU A 176 -13.09 -12.42 -7.61
C GLU A 176 -13.51 -12.92 -9.00
N ARG A 177 -14.72 -12.62 -9.47
CA ARG A 177 -15.19 -12.99 -10.83
C ARG A 177 -14.33 -12.44 -11.95
N ARG A 178 -13.58 -11.37 -11.69
CA ARG A 178 -12.67 -10.72 -12.64
C ARG A 178 -11.20 -11.05 -12.37
N TRP A 179 -10.91 -11.75 -11.27
CA TRP A 179 -9.55 -12.00 -10.79
C TRP A 179 -8.68 -12.64 -11.86
N LYS A 180 -9.14 -13.70 -12.51
CA LYS A 180 -8.38 -14.36 -13.58
C LYS A 180 -7.92 -13.42 -14.70
N ARG A 181 -8.69 -12.36 -14.98
CA ARG A 181 -8.36 -11.39 -16.04
C ARG A 181 -7.32 -10.35 -15.58
N TYR A 182 -7.38 -9.95 -14.32
CA TYR A 182 -6.57 -8.82 -13.82
C TYR A 182 -5.46 -9.25 -12.86
N ARG A 183 -5.41 -10.52 -12.47
CA ARG A 183 -4.49 -11.04 -11.48
C ARG A 183 -3.04 -10.65 -11.76
N ASP A 184 -2.55 -10.88 -12.99
CA ASP A 184 -1.16 -10.61 -13.34
C ASP A 184 -0.85 -9.11 -13.33
N GLN A 185 -1.80 -8.28 -13.79
CA GLN A 185 -1.68 -6.83 -13.71
C GLN A 185 -1.60 -6.36 -12.25
N LEU A 186 -2.42 -6.90 -11.38
CA LEU A 186 -2.45 -6.52 -9.96
C LEU A 186 -1.27 -7.12 -9.19
N LYS A 187 -0.74 -8.26 -9.65
CA LYS A 187 0.50 -8.82 -9.10
C LYS A 187 1.70 -7.90 -9.32
N VAL A 188 1.81 -7.24 -10.47
CA VAL A 188 2.84 -6.23 -10.74
C VAL A 188 2.79 -5.11 -9.69
N VAL A 189 1.59 -4.64 -9.33
CA VAL A 189 1.41 -3.62 -8.29
C VAL A 189 1.91 -4.11 -6.92
N ALA A 190 1.49 -5.30 -6.50
CA ALA A 190 1.91 -5.89 -5.23
C ALA A 190 3.42 -6.14 -5.16
N ASP A 191 4.01 -6.61 -6.27
CA ASP A 191 5.44 -6.93 -6.34
C ASP A 191 6.33 -5.69 -6.42
N SER A 192 5.78 -4.55 -6.84
CA SER A 192 6.52 -3.28 -6.94
C SER A 192 6.64 -2.51 -5.63
N PHE A 193 5.97 -2.96 -4.56
CA PHE A 193 6.02 -2.24 -3.29
C PHE A 193 7.43 -2.24 -2.69
N ARG A 194 7.94 -1.06 -2.36
CA ARG A 194 9.29 -0.84 -1.78
C ARG A 194 9.21 0.11 -0.60
N LEU A 195 10.01 -0.17 0.42
CA LEU A 195 10.33 0.78 1.48
C LEU A 195 11.57 1.58 1.08
N LEU A 196 11.47 2.87 1.23
CA LEU A 196 12.57 3.82 1.05
C LEU A 196 13.25 4.06 2.40
N ASP A 197 14.52 4.44 2.38
CA ASP A 197 15.22 4.90 3.58
C ASP A 197 14.95 6.39 3.79
N ILE A 198 14.40 6.73 4.95
CA ILE A 198 14.06 8.10 5.36
C ILE A 198 14.64 8.40 6.75
#